data_d3c0240ad76e05954fef64810e0c0d87
#
_entry.id   d3c0240ad76e05954fef64810e0c0d87
#
_cell.length_a   1.000
_cell.length_b   1.000
_cell.length_c   1.000
_cell.angle_alpha   90.00
_cell.angle_beta   90.00
_cell.angle_gamma   90.00
#
_symmetry.space_group_name_H-M   'P 1'
#
loop_
_entity.id
_entity.type
_entity.pdbx_description
1 polymer ?
#
loop_
_entity_poly.entity_id
_entity_poly.type
_entity_poly.pdbx_seq_one_letter_code
_entity_poly.pdbx_strand_id
1 'polypeptide(L)'
;MYKRQLPRGMKRFADFFLILSFPTIIWGFIYGSFFGAALPPTMFGIKSPFPILSTTEDVNTILILSVIFGFIQLVVGLMINGIQLSKQKRYLDSINESYAWLGILFGLALLVVGKLVVKNEGLFTAGAILASLSAIAIIVIPMIQSKAKLKGLAKGLYGLYGVTGYVGDSVSYTRLMALGIAGGSIASAFNMLVEFMPPVARFSVGILLLIVLHALNIFLSLLGDYVHGARLQYVEFFGKFYTGGGRAFNPLKTKEKYVNVEKK
;
A
#
# COMPACT_ATOMS: atom_id res chain seq x y z
N MET A 1 -16.38 29.98 -1.91
CA MET A 1 -15.69 31.27 -1.88
C MET A 1 -14.22 31.19 -1.48
N TYR A 2 -13.81 30.40 -0.52
CA TYR A 2 -12.41 30.27 -0.07
C TYR A 2 -11.41 29.79 -1.14
N LYS A 3 -11.79 28.87 -2.04
CA LYS A 3 -10.91 28.33 -3.08
C LYS A 3 -10.38 29.35 -4.12
N ARG A 4 -11.01 30.53 -4.24
CA ARG A 4 -10.59 31.55 -5.23
C ARG A 4 -9.42 32.44 -4.75
N GLN A 5 -9.16 32.48 -3.46
CA GLN A 5 -8.14 33.36 -2.86
C GLN A 5 -6.80 32.67 -2.59
N LEU A 6 -6.74 31.34 -2.72
CA LEU A 6 -5.52 30.57 -2.46
C LEU A 6 -4.59 30.56 -3.67
N PRO A 7 -3.26 30.73 -3.48
CA PRO A 7 -2.27 30.54 -4.55
C PRO A 7 -2.42 29.16 -5.18
N ARG A 8 -2.12 29.05 -6.48
CA ARG A 8 -2.31 27.79 -7.26
C ARG A 8 -1.72 26.54 -6.60
N GLY A 9 -0.59 26.65 -5.91
CA GLY A 9 0.04 25.55 -5.17
C GLY A 9 -0.79 25.08 -3.97
N MET A 10 -1.25 26.01 -3.14
CA MET A 10 -2.11 25.69 -1.98
C MET A 10 -3.47 25.15 -2.37
N LYS A 11 -4.01 25.57 -3.51
CA LYS A 11 -5.27 25.02 -4.03
C LYS A 11 -5.13 23.52 -4.34
N ARG A 12 -4.07 23.12 -5.05
CA ARG A 12 -3.80 21.71 -5.36
C ARG A 12 -3.60 20.87 -4.09
N PHE A 13 -2.92 21.43 -3.11
CA PHE A 13 -2.71 20.81 -1.81
C PHE A 13 -4.02 20.61 -1.05
N ALA A 14 -4.87 21.63 -1.01
CA ALA A 14 -6.19 21.54 -0.38
C ALA A 14 -7.13 20.53 -1.09
N ASP A 15 -7.10 20.48 -2.43
CA ASP A 15 -7.88 19.50 -3.20
C ASP A 15 -7.39 18.06 -2.93
N PHE A 16 -6.08 17.86 -2.80
CA PHE A 16 -5.48 16.57 -2.43
C PHE A 16 -5.96 16.10 -1.05
N PHE A 17 -5.87 16.96 -0.03
CA PHE A 17 -6.34 16.62 1.32
C PHE A 17 -7.85 16.36 1.38
N LEU A 18 -8.63 17.10 0.58
CA LEU A 18 -10.07 16.88 0.51
C LEU A 18 -10.39 15.48 -0.04
N ILE A 19 -9.68 15.04 -1.08
CA ILE A 19 -9.87 13.68 -1.63
C ILE A 19 -9.43 12.62 -0.60
N LEU A 20 -8.33 12.83 0.12
CA LEU A 20 -7.85 11.90 1.14
C LEU A 20 -8.77 11.81 2.36
N SER A 21 -9.51 12.86 2.67
CA SER A 21 -10.41 12.88 3.84
C SER A 21 -11.54 11.85 3.73
N PHE A 22 -12.06 11.58 2.52
CA PHE A 22 -13.13 10.61 2.33
C PHE A 22 -12.74 9.18 2.75
N PRO A 23 -11.67 8.57 2.21
CA PRO A 23 -11.26 7.24 2.66
C PRO A 23 -10.86 7.23 4.14
N THR A 24 -10.26 8.30 4.66
CA THR A 24 -9.88 8.39 6.08
C THR A 24 -11.11 8.33 6.98
N ILE A 25 -12.20 9.01 6.64
CA ILE A 25 -13.46 8.96 7.39
C ILE A 25 -14.03 7.54 7.36
N ILE A 26 -14.07 6.89 6.19
CA ILE A 26 -14.59 5.54 6.05
C ILE A 26 -13.80 4.55 6.93
N TRP A 27 -12.47 4.60 6.86
CA TRP A 27 -11.61 3.76 7.69
C TRP A 27 -11.73 4.08 9.19
N GLY A 28 -11.90 5.37 9.55
CA GLY A 28 -12.15 5.79 10.92
C GLY A 28 -13.43 5.15 11.49
N PHE A 29 -14.49 5.06 10.71
CA PHE A 29 -15.70 4.34 11.11
C PHE A 29 -15.49 2.81 11.22
N ILE A 30 -14.75 2.21 10.30
CA ILE A 30 -14.46 0.76 10.33
C ILE A 30 -13.67 0.39 11.59
N TYR A 31 -12.67 1.18 11.96
CA TYR A 31 -11.90 0.99 13.19
C TYR A 31 -12.68 1.40 14.45
N GLY A 32 -13.73 2.20 14.33
CA GLY A 32 -14.62 2.59 15.42
C GLY A 32 -13.91 3.24 16.60
N SER A 33 -12.78 3.90 16.37
CA SER A 33 -11.97 4.53 17.39
C SER A 33 -11.68 5.98 16.99
N PHE A 34 -12.11 6.92 17.81
CA PHE A 34 -11.83 8.33 17.65
C PHE A 34 -10.92 8.82 18.77
N PHE A 35 -9.75 9.33 18.41
CA PHE A 35 -8.73 9.80 19.37
C PHE A 35 -8.40 8.77 20.46
N GLY A 36 -8.36 7.46 20.10
CA GLY A 36 -8.08 6.40 21.04
C GLY A 36 -9.23 6.02 21.98
N ALA A 37 -10.38 6.68 21.88
CA ALA A 37 -11.60 6.29 22.57
C ALA A 37 -12.44 5.40 21.64
N ALA A 38 -12.81 4.21 22.13
CA ALA A 38 -13.71 3.32 21.40
C ALA A 38 -15.11 3.93 21.34
N LEU A 39 -15.77 3.81 20.17
CA LEU A 39 -17.17 4.19 20.05
C LEU A 39 -18.04 3.35 20.97
N PRO A 40 -19.00 3.96 21.69
CA PRO A 40 -19.93 3.21 22.51
C PRO A 40 -20.75 2.25 21.64
N PRO A 41 -21.04 1.02 22.15
CA PRO A 41 -21.78 0.01 21.38
C PRO A 41 -23.22 0.40 21.04
N THR A 42 -23.74 1.46 21.69
CA THR A 42 -25.07 2.01 21.46
C THR A 42 -24.96 3.51 21.19
N MET A 43 -25.18 3.92 19.95
CA MET A 43 -25.35 5.33 19.59
C MET A 43 -26.84 5.64 19.38
N PHE A 44 -27.37 6.64 20.07
CA PHE A 44 -28.78 7.09 19.94
C PHE A 44 -29.83 5.99 20.15
N GLY A 45 -29.54 4.97 21.01
CA GLY A 45 -30.48 3.88 21.28
C GLY A 45 -30.52 2.76 20.23
N ILE A 46 -29.71 2.86 19.18
CA ILE A 46 -29.55 1.85 18.15
C ILE A 46 -28.20 1.13 18.39
N LYS A 47 -28.18 -0.21 18.35
CA LYS A 47 -26.93 -0.97 18.39
C LYS A 47 -26.10 -0.54 17.17
N SER A 48 -24.99 0.14 17.41
CA SER A 48 -24.06 0.51 16.37
C SER A 48 -23.37 -0.75 15.85
N PRO A 49 -23.35 -1.01 14.52
CA PRO A 49 -22.55 -2.10 13.96
C PRO A 49 -21.05 -1.85 14.06
N PHE A 50 -20.63 -0.70 14.57
CA PHE A 50 -19.24 -0.28 14.75
C PHE A 50 -18.82 -0.37 16.23
N PRO A 51 -17.56 -0.76 16.54
CA PRO A 51 -16.43 -1.01 15.66
C PRO A 51 -16.50 -2.38 14.97
N ILE A 52 -16.15 -2.43 13.68
CA ILE A 52 -16.01 -3.70 12.94
C ILE A 52 -14.64 -4.34 13.25
N LEU A 53 -13.62 -3.51 13.49
CA LEU A 53 -12.23 -3.91 13.75
C LEU A 53 -11.68 -3.10 14.92
N SER A 54 -11.32 -3.78 16.00
CA SER A 54 -10.64 -3.16 17.15
C SER A 54 -9.12 -3.18 16.91
N THR A 55 -8.46 -2.03 17.05
CA THR A 55 -7.00 -1.93 16.91
C THR A 55 -6.24 -2.69 18.00
N THR A 56 -6.88 -2.99 19.14
CA THR A 56 -6.27 -3.68 20.27
C THR A 56 -6.58 -5.18 20.29
N GLU A 57 -7.77 -5.59 19.87
CA GLU A 57 -8.23 -6.98 19.95
C GLU A 57 -8.03 -7.73 18.63
N ASP A 58 -8.23 -7.06 17.49
CA ASP A 58 -8.24 -7.68 16.16
C ASP A 58 -6.93 -7.52 15.39
N VAL A 59 -5.79 -7.50 16.08
CA VAL A 59 -4.46 -7.32 15.46
C VAL A 59 -4.20 -8.30 14.32
N ASN A 60 -4.58 -9.57 14.49
CA ASN A 60 -4.40 -10.59 13.46
C ASN A 60 -5.26 -10.32 12.22
N THR A 61 -6.48 -9.84 12.39
CA THR A 61 -7.38 -9.49 11.29
C THR A 61 -6.83 -8.30 10.48
N ILE A 62 -6.30 -7.30 11.17
CA ILE A 62 -5.67 -6.13 10.55
C ILE A 62 -4.39 -6.54 9.81
N LEU A 63 -3.61 -7.49 10.35
CA LEU A 63 -2.45 -8.06 9.69
C LEU A 63 -2.83 -8.73 8.36
N ILE A 64 -3.82 -9.62 8.41
CA ILE A 64 -4.30 -10.32 7.21
C ILE A 64 -4.81 -9.31 6.17
N LEU A 65 -5.57 -8.31 6.61
CA LEU A 65 -6.08 -7.25 5.74
C LEU A 65 -4.95 -6.47 5.07
N SER A 66 -3.89 -6.11 5.80
CA SER A 66 -2.74 -5.40 5.24
C SER A 66 -2.00 -6.23 4.20
N VAL A 67 -1.85 -7.54 4.44
CA VAL A 67 -1.23 -8.46 3.47
C VAL A 67 -2.10 -8.62 2.21
N ILE A 68 -3.43 -8.67 2.38
CA ILE A 68 -4.36 -8.72 1.23
C ILE A 68 -4.24 -7.46 0.38
N PHE A 69 -4.19 -6.27 0.99
CA PHE A 69 -3.95 -5.03 0.24
C PHE A 69 -2.62 -5.04 -0.51
N GLY A 70 -1.56 -5.52 0.15
CA GLY A 70 -0.26 -5.70 -0.47
C GLY A 70 -0.31 -6.64 -1.68
N PHE A 71 -0.99 -7.77 -1.52
CA PHE A 71 -1.18 -8.74 -2.60
C PHE A 71 -1.93 -8.13 -3.80
N ILE A 72 -3.05 -7.43 -3.55
CA ILE A 72 -3.82 -6.75 -4.61
C ILE A 72 -2.95 -5.74 -5.34
N GLN A 73 -2.17 -4.94 -4.61
CA GLN A 73 -1.33 -3.91 -5.20
C GLN A 73 -0.20 -4.51 -6.04
N LEU A 74 0.44 -5.60 -5.59
CA LEU A 74 1.44 -6.33 -6.36
C LEU A 74 0.85 -6.94 -7.65
N VAL A 75 -0.34 -7.54 -7.56
CA VAL A 75 -1.05 -8.08 -8.72
C VAL A 75 -1.33 -6.98 -9.74
N VAL A 76 -1.84 -5.84 -9.31
CA VAL A 76 -2.08 -4.68 -10.19
C VAL A 76 -0.79 -4.17 -10.81
N GLY A 77 0.30 -4.05 -10.04
CA GLY A 77 1.61 -3.63 -10.56
C GLY A 77 2.15 -4.56 -11.65
N LEU A 78 2.07 -5.87 -11.43
CA LEU A 78 2.46 -6.87 -12.42
C LEU A 78 1.56 -6.89 -13.66
N MET A 79 0.25 -6.70 -13.49
CA MET A 79 -0.67 -6.57 -14.63
C MET A 79 -0.33 -5.35 -15.50
N ILE A 80 -0.04 -4.20 -14.89
CA ILE A 80 0.37 -2.98 -15.61
C ILE A 80 1.65 -3.25 -16.41
N ASN A 81 2.65 -3.87 -15.78
CA ASN A 81 3.89 -4.27 -16.45
C ASN A 81 3.63 -5.20 -17.64
N GLY A 82 2.81 -6.23 -17.45
CA GLY A 82 2.43 -7.17 -18.51
C GLY A 82 1.75 -6.49 -19.70
N ILE A 83 0.80 -5.60 -19.43
CA ILE A 83 0.12 -4.81 -20.48
C ILE A 83 1.10 -3.90 -21.21
N GLN A 84 2.02 -3.25 -20.48
CA GLN A 84 3.02 -2.35 -21.05
C GLN A 84 3.98 -3.08 -21.99
N LEU A 85 4.51 -4.23 -21.58
CA LEU A 85 5.39 -5.07 -22.40
C LEU A 85 4.65 -5.65 -23.61
N SER A 86 3.38 -6.04 -23.45
CA SER A 86 2.54 -6.54 -24.54
C SER A 86 2.29 -5.45 -25.61
N LYS A 87 2.06 -4.20 -25.19
CA LYS A 87 1.93 -3.05 -26.12
C LYS A 87 3.23 -2.77 -26.88
N GLN A 88 4.39 -3.08 -26.30
CA GLN A 88 5.70 -2.99 -26.96
C GLN A 88 5.99 -4.18 -27.88
N LYS A 89 5.03 -5.09 -28.09
CA LYS A 89 5.17 -6.34 -28.88
C LYS A 89 6.23 -7.31 -28.36
N ARG A 90 6.63 -7.18 -27.09
CA ARG A 90 7.58 -8.06 -26.40
C ARG A 90 6.83 -9.13 -25.62
N TYR A 91 6.10 -9.99 -26.33
CA TYR A 91 5.18 -10.96 -25.69
C TYR A 91 5.88 -11.98 -24.80
N LEU A 92 7.05 -12.51 -25.20
CA LEU A 92 7.79 -13.49 -24.43
C LEU A 92 8.33 -12.89 -23.12
N ASP A 93 8.78 -11.64 -23.15
CA ASP A 93 9.22 -10.93 -21.95
C ASP A 93 8.03 -10.61 -21.05
N SER A 94 6.87 -10.23 -21.62
CA SER A 94 5.64 -10.01 -20.88
C SER A 94 5.18 -11.25 -20.13
N ILE A 95 5.26 -12.43 -20.75
CA ILE A 95 4.91 -13.70 -20.09
C ILE A 95 5.92 -14.00 -18.99
N ASN A 96 7.21 -13.85 -19.23
CA ASN A 96 8.26 -14.20 -18.28
C ASN A 96 8.31 -13.22 -17.07
N GLU A 97 8.23 -11.90 -17.31
CA GLU A 97 8.44 -10.88 -16.29
C GLU A 97 7.16 -10.48 -15.55
N SER A 98 5.97 -10.86 -16.06
CA SER A 98 4.69 -10.45 -15.47
C SER A 98 3.72 -11.61 -15.27
N TYR A 99 3.27 -12.27 -16.34
CA TYR A 99 2.21 -13.27 -16.22
C TYR A 99 2.64 -14.53 -15.48
N ALA A 100 3.88 -14.99 -15.66
CA ALA A 100 4.40 -16.13 -14.93
C ALA A 100 4.53 -15.82 -13.42
N TRP A 101 4.91 -14.59 -13.07
CA TRP A 101 4.95 -14.13 -11.68
C TRP A 101 3.56 -14.01 -11.06
N LEU A 102 2.58 -13.52 -11.82
CA LEU A 102 1.17 -13.55 -11.39
C LEU A 102 0.72 -14.98 -11.10
N GLY A 103 1.07 -15.94 -11.97
CA GLY A 103 0.75 -17.36 -11.77
C GLY A 103 1.37 -17.92 -10.48
N ILE A 104 2.63 -17.57 -10.16
CA ILE A 104 3.28 -17.96 -8.89
C ILE A 104 2.55 -17.33 -7.69
N LEU A 105 2.28 -16.04 -7.74
CA LEU A 105 1.60 -15.34 -6.63
C LEU A 105 0.20 -15.89 -6.37
N PHE A 106 -0.60 -16.10 -7.41
CA PHE A 106 -1.92 -16.74 -7.27
C PHE A 106 -1.80 -18.20 -6.82
N GLY A 107 -0.83 -18.95 -7.35
CA GLY A 107 -0.56 -20.31 -6.91
C GLY A 107 -0.22 -20.38 -5.43
N LEU A 108 0.68 -19.52 -4.94
CA LEU A 108 1.02 -19.42 -3.51
C LEU A 108 -0.18 -18.99 -2.66
N ALA A 109 -0.98 -18.03 -3.12
CA ALA A 109 -2.18 -17.62 -2.42
C ALA A 109 -3.20 -18.78 -2.29
N LEU A 110 -3.41 -19.56 -3.36
CA LEU A 110 -4.27 -20.73 -3.34
C LEU A 110 -3.74 -21.84 -2.43
N LEU A 111 -2.41 -22.03 -2.36
CA LEU A 111 -1.78 -22.98 -1.42
C LEU A 111 -2.07 -22.59 0.03
N VAL A 112 -1.86 -21.31 0.37
CA VAL A 112 -2.08 -20.79 1.73
C VAL A 112 -3.56 -20.88 2.10
N VAL A 113 -4.45 -20.41 1.24
CA VAL A 113 -5.91 -20.45 1.47
C VAL A 113 -6.43 -21.90 1.52
N GLY A 114 -5.98 -22.75 0.60
CA GLY A 114 -6.39 -24.15 0.53
C GLY A 114 -6.00 -24.93 1.78
N LYS A 115 -4.81 -24.71 2.32
CA LYS A 115 -4.32 -25.45 3.50
C LYS A 115 -4.76 -24.87 4.83
N LEU A 116 -4.74 -23.53 4.97
CA LEU A 116 -4.95 -22.87 6.26
C LEU A 116 -6.41 -22.42 6.48
N VAL A 117 -7.11 -21.99 5.43
CA VAL A 117 -8.45 -21.41 5.56
C VAL A 117 -9.53 -22.45 5.26
N VAL A 118 -9.50 -23.01 4.05
CA VAL A 118 -10.59 -23.87 3.55
C VAL A 118 -10.34 -25.36 3.87
N LYS A 119 -9.09 -25.75 4.12
CA LYS A 119 -8.66 -27.13 4.36
C LYS A 119 -9.12 -28.09 3.25
N ASN A 120 -9.10 -27.60 2.01
CA ASN A 120 -9.54 -28.35 0.84
C ASN A 120 -8.31 -28.78 0.01
N GLU A 121 -8.08 -30.09 -0.08
CA GLU A 121 -6.96 -30.65 -0.82
C GLU A 121 -7.01 -30.36 -2.33
N GLY A 122 -8.20 -30.18 -2.89
CA GLY A 122 -8.38 -29.81 -4.29
C GLY A 122 -7.85 -28.41 -4.60
N LEU A 123 -8.10 -27.42 -3.71
CA LEU A 123 -7.55 -26.06 -3.84
C LEU A 123 -6.04 -26.06 -3.66
N PHE A 124 -5.53 -26.84 -2.72
CA PHE A 124 -4.09 -26.96 -2.48
C PHE A 124 -3.38 -27.54 -3.70
N THR A 125 -3.89 -28.65 -4.27
CA THR A 125 -3.29 -29.26 -5.47
C THR A 125 -3.40 -28.35 -6.69
N ALA A 126 -4.51 -27.65 -6.89
CA ALA A 126 -4.63 -26.66 -7.97
C ALA A 126 -3.61 -25.52 -7.83
N GLY A 127 -3.43 -25.00 -6.61
CA GLY A 127 -2.41 -23.99 -6.32
C GLY A 127 -0.99 -24.49 -6.58
N ALA A 128 -0.67 -25.72 -6.19
CA ALA A 128 0.62 -26.35 -6.44
C ALA A 128 0.90 -26.53 -7.94
N ILE A 129 -0.09 -26.98 -8.69
CA ILE A 129 0.04 -27.13 -10.16
C ILE A 129 0.24 -25.79 -10.83
N LEU A 130 -0.53 -24.77 -10.45
CA LEU A 130 -0.39 -23.42 -11.01
C LEU A 130 1.00 -22.81 -10.71
N ALA A 131 1.45 -22.92 -9.47
CA ALA A 131 2.77 -22.41 -9.07
C ALA A 131 3.91 -23.14 -9.78
N SER A 132 3.85 -24.47 -9.88
CA SER A 132 4.90 -25.27 -10.55
C SER A 132 4.91 -25.02 -12.06
N LEU A 133 3.77 -24.92 -12.72
CA LEU A 133 3.68 -24.61 -14.15
C LEU A 133 4.28 -23.23 -14.44
N SER A 134 3.96 -22.24 -13.61
CA SER A 134 4.47 -20.88 -13.73
C SER A 134 5.98 -20.81 -13.46
N ALA A 135 6.49 -21.56 -12.48
CA ALA A 135 7.93 -21.67 -12.22
C ALA A 135 8.70 -22.30 -13.39
N ILE A 136 8.16 -23.34 -13.99
CA ILE A 136 8.70 -23.97 -15.20
C ILE A 136 8.74 -22.96 -16.36
N ALA A 137 7.68 -22.16 -16.52
CA ALA A 137 7.65 -21.12 -17.55
C ALA A 137 8.77 -20.08 -17.37
N ILE A 138 9.04 -19.64 -16.14
CA ILE A 138 10.13 -18.69 -15.82
C ILE A 138 11.50 -19.27 -16.19
N ILE A 139 11.69 -20.59 -16.11
CA ILE A 139 12.96 -21.24 -16.46
C ILE A 139 13.06 -21.45 -17.98
N VAL A 140 11.98 -21.91 -18.62
CA VAL A 140 11.98 -22.33 -20.02
C VAL A 140 12.03 -21.12 -20.97
N ILE A 141 11.32 -20.03 -20.67
CA ILE A 141 11.25 -18.88 -21.57
C ILE A 141 12.63 -18.24 -21.82
N PRO A 142 13.45 -17.92 -20.80
CA PRO A 142 14.80 -17.42 -21.02
C PRO A 142 15.72 -18.42 -21.75
N MET A 143 15.48 -19.73 -21.56
CA MET A 143 16.23 -20.78 -22.25
C MET A 143 15.94 -20.78 -23.76
N ILE A 144 14.69 -20.50 -24.16
CA ILE A 144 14.29 -20.38 -25.57
C ILE A 144 14.84 -19.07 -26.20
N GLN A 145 14.80 -17.97 -25.43
CA GLN A 145 15.28 -16.67 -25.92
C GLN A 145 16.81 -16.58 -26.04
N SER A 146 17.55 -17.35 -25.28
CA SER A 146 19.00 -17.29 -25.23
C SER A 146 19.63 -18.15 -26.32
N LYS A 147 20.59 -17.61 -27.08
CA LYS A 147 21.39 -18.35 -28.05
C LYS A 147 22.19 -19.51 -27.38
N ALA A 148 22.61 -19.35 -26.12
CA ALA A 148 23.29 -20.38 -25.34
C ALA A 148 22.33 -20.95 -24.29
N LYS A 149 21.80 -22.14 -24.50
CA LYS A 149 20.83 -22.83 -23.63
C LYS A 149 21.25 -22.85 -22.15
N LEU A 150 22.54 -23.07 -21.87
CA LEU A 150 23.07 -23.11 -20.51
C LEU A 150 23.01 -21.73 -19.83
N LYS A 151 23.31 -20.65 -20.55
CA LYS A 151 23.15 -19.28 -20.03
C LYS A 151 21.67 -18.91 -19.80
N GLY A 152 20.78 -19.39 -20.66
CA GLY A 152 19.32 -19.22 -20.48
C GLY A 152 18.81 -19.95 -19.24
N LEU A 153 19.28 -21.18 -18.99
CA LEU A 153 18.93 -21.93 -17.80
C LEU A 153 19.41 -21.23 -16.52
N ALA A 154 20.67 -20.78 -16.50
CA ALA A 154 21.21 -20.04 -15.36
C ALA A 154 20.40 -18.74 -15.08
N LYS A 155 20.02 -18.00 -16.15
CA LYS A 155 19.18 -16.79 -16.03
C LYS A 155 17.78 -17.12 -15.50
N GLY A 156 17.19 -18.24 -15.93
CA GLY A 156 15.87 -18.68 -15.45
C GLY A 156 15.90 -19.10 -13.97
N LEU A 157 16.91 -19.86 -13.55
CA LEU A 157 17.11 -20.24 -12.15
C LEU A 157 17.37 -19.02 -11.26
N TYR A 158 18.19 -18.08 -11.73
CA TYR A 158 18.39 -16.82 -11.02
C TYR A 158 17.10 -15.98 -10.99
N GLY A 159 16.31 -15.99 -12.07
CA GLY A 159 14.99 -15.37 -12.10
C GLY A 159 14.08 -15.93 -11.00
N LEU A 160 14.05 -17.25 -10.81
CA LEU A 160 13.23 -17.89 -9.79
C LEU A 160 13.58 -17.44 -8.36
N TYR A 161 14.83 -17.10 -8.10
CA TYR A 161 15.24 -16.50 -6.82
C TYR A 161 14.48 -15.18 -6.52
N GLY A 162 13.98 -14.49 -7.55
CA GLY A 162 13.12 -13.30 -7.41
C GLY A 162 11.83 -13.54 -6.61
N VAL A 163 11.40 -14.82 -6.39
CA VAL A 163 10.27 -15.17 -5.51
C VAL A 163 10.45 -14.57 -4.12
N THR A 164 11.67 -14.62 -3.58
CA THR A 164 11.98 -14.07 -2.25
C THR A 164 11.72 -12.56 -2.18
N GLY A 165 11.99 -11.84 -3.28
CA GLY A 165 11.69 -10.42 -3.41
C GLY A 165 10.19 -10.13 -3.36
N TYR A 166 9.38 -10.87 -4.10
CA TYR A 166 7.91 -10.69 -4.09
C TYR A 166 7.27 -11.04 -2.75
N VAL A 167 7.76 -12.08 -2.07
CA VAL A 167 7.33 -12.41 -0.71
C VAL A 167 7.74 -11.29 0.24
N GLY A 168 8.98 -10.80 0.14
CA GLY A 168 9.46 -9.66 0.93
C GLY A 168 8.62 -8.39 0.72
N ASP A 169 8.27 -8.09 -0.54
CA ASP A 169 7.40 -6.96 -0.88
C ASP A 169 6.01 -7.13 -0.24
N SER A 170 5.42 -8.34 -0.32
CA SER A 170 4.12 -8.63 0.30
C SER A 170 4.18 -8.45 1.82
N VAL A 171 5.24 -8.95 2.49
CA VAL A 171 5.45 -8.78 3.93
C VAL A 171 5.68 -7.30 4.29
N SER A 172 6.29 -6.50 3.42
CA SER A 172 6.49 -5.06 3.66
C SER A 172 5.19 -4.29 3.91
N TYR A 173 4.04 -4.80 3.41
CA TYR A 173 2.73 -4.20 3.67
C TYR A 173 2.23 -4.40 5.10
N THR A 174 2.81 -5.29 5.90
CA THR A 174 2.51 -5.38 7.35
C THR A 174 2.84 -4.09 8.10
N ARG A 175 3.65 -3.22 7.51
CA ARG A 175 3.93 -1.88 8.01
C ARG A 175 2.67 -1.02 8.13
N LEU A 176 1.68 -1.20 7.24
CA LEU A 176 0.39 -0.51 7.34
C LEU A 176 -0.34 -0.89 8.63
N MET A 177 -0.31 -2.18 8.98
CA MET A 177 -0.84 -2.66 10.27
C MET A 177 -0.10 -2.01 11.44
N ALA A 178 1.24 -2.03 11.40
CA ALA A 178 2.06 -1.50 12.49
C ALA A 178 1.79 -0.01 12.73
N LEU A 179 1.65 0.80 11.67
CA LEU A 179 1.32 2.22 11.76
C LEU A 179 -0.08 2.46 12.35
N GLY A 180 -1.08 1.70 11.89
CA GLY A 180 -2.45 1.81 12.38
C GLY A 180 -2.55 1.47 13.88
N ILE A 181 -1.93 0.36 14.30
CA ILE A 181 -1.92 -0.06 15.70
C ILE A 181 -1.12 0.92 16.57
N ALA A 182 0.05 1.36 16.11
CA ALA A 182 0.86 2.30 16.87
C ALA A 182 0.12 3.62 17.14
N GLY A 183 -0.50 4.22 16.10
CA GLY A 183 -1.26 5.47 16.25
C GLY A 183 -2.45 5.32 17.21
N GLY A 184 -3.20 4.22 17.10
CA GLY A 184 -4.33 3.92 17.99
C GLY A 184 -3.89 3.66 19.43
N SER A 185 -2.83 2.87 19.64
CA SER A 185 -2.30 2.55 20.97
C SER A 185 -1.74 3.77 21.69
N ILE A 186 -1.02 4.65 20.96
CA ILE A 186 -0.49 5.91 21.51
C ILE A 186 -1.67 6.82 21.94
N ALA A 187 -2.69 6.96 21.10
CA ALA A 187 -3.87 7.75 21.43
C ALA A 187 -4.58 7.23 22.69
N SER A 188 -4.75 5.91 22.81
CA SER A 188 -5.33 5.27 23.98
C SER A 188 -4.47 5.48 25.24
N ALA A 189 -3.15 5.37 25.12
CA ALA A 189 -2.24 5.63 26.23
C ALA A 189 -2.32 7.08 26.72
N PHE A 190 -2.48 8.06 25.84
CA PHE A 190 -2.67 9.46 26.21
C PHE A 190 -3.98 9.71 26.94
N ASN A 191 -5.06 9.05 26.52
CA ASN A 191 -6.34 9.12 27.24
C ASN A 191 -6.21 8.55 28.65
N MET A 192 -5.59 7.38 28.77
CA MET A 192 -5.35 6.73 30.07
C MET A 192 -4.49 7.59 30.99
N LEU A 193 -3.46 8.26 30.47
CA LEU A 193 -2.61 9.15 31.26
C LEU A 193 -3.40 10.31 31.89
N VAL A 194 -4.33 10.89 31.14
CA VAL A 194 -5.19 11.97 31.65
C VAL A 194 -6.26 11.43 32.62
N GLU A 195 -6.71 10.19 32.41
CA GLU A 195 -7.67 9.54 33.31
C GLU A 195 -7.11 9.28 34.70
N PHE A 196 -5.82 9.04 34.85
CA PHE A 196 -5.15 8.90 36.16
C PHE A 196 -5.06 10.21 36.95
N MET A 197 -5.33 11.37 36.34
CA MET A 197 -5.27 12.65 37.06
C MET A 197 -6.47 12.86 38.00
N PRO A 198 -6.25 13.54 39.14
CA PRO A 198 -7.36 13.93 40.00
C PRO A 198 -8.40 14.77 39.27
N PRO A 199 -9.70 14.71 39.66
CA PRO A 199 -10.79 15.34 38.90
C PRO A 199 -10.57 16.85 38.59
N VAL A 200 -10.04 17.60 39.57
CA VAL A 200 -9.78 19.04 39.41
C VAL A 200 -8.68 19.29 38.35
N ALA A 201 -7.60 18.51 38.39
CA ALA A 201 -6.50 18.63 37.44
C ALA A 201 -6.90 18.11 36.03
N ARG A 202 -7.77 17.09 35.96
CA ARG A 202 -8.29 16.54 34.71
C ARG A 202 -9.05 17.60 33.91
N PHE A 203 -9.92 18.38 34.54
CA PHE A 203 -10.73 19.41 33.86
C PHE A 203 -9.97 20.69 33.56
N SER A 204 -8.82 20.95 34.16
CA SER A 204 -8.00 22.14 33.87
C SER A 204 -6.80 21.80 32.98
N VAL A 205 -5.77 21.21 33.56
CA VAL A 205 -4.52 20.88 32.89
C VAL A 205 -4.70 19.68 31.95
N GLY A 206 -5.56 18.72 32.31
CA GLY A 206 -5.78 17.49 31.53
C GLY A 206 -6.36 17.75 30.15
N ILE A 207 -7.29 18.70 29.99
CA ILE A 207 -7.85 19.06 28.69
C ILE A 207 -6.78 19.68 27.80
N LEU A 208 -5.98 20.61 28.32
CA LEU A 208 -4.88 21.22 27.58
C LEU A 208 -3.86 20.16 27.14
N LEU A 209 -3.51 19.26 28.05
CA LEU A 209 -2.57 18.16 27.78
C LEU A 209 -3.13 17.24 26.69
N LEU A 210 -4.39 16.85 26.73
CA LEU A 210 -5.05 16.03 25.70
C LEU A 210 -4.94 16.69 24.32
N ILE A 211 -5.28 17.97 24.22
CA ILE A 211 -5.20 18.71 22.93
C ILE A 211 -3.79 18.65 22.37
N VAL A 212 -2.77 18.94 23.20
CA VAL A 212 -1.37 18.95 22.77
C VAL A 212 -0.91 17.56 22.38
N LEU A 213 -1.19 16.54 23.19
CA LEU A 213 -0.76 15.15 22.94
C LEU A 213 -1.44 14.55 21.70
N HIS A 214 -2.74 14.79 21.52
CA HIS A 214 -3.42 14.31 20.32
C HIS A 214 -2.98 15.07 19.05
N ALA A 215 -2.73 16.37 19.13
CA ALA A 215 -2.16 17.11 18.02
C ALA A 215 -0.79 16.57 17.62
N LEU A 216 0.05 16.25 18.60
CA LEU A 216 1.36 15.65 18.39
C LEU A 216 1.22 14.22 17.80
N ASN A 217 0.29 13.39 18.28
CA ASN A 217 0.03 12.07 17.73
C ASN A 217 -0.43 12.14 16.27
N ILE A 218 -1.34 13.06 15.94
CA ILE A 218 -1.78 13.28 14.55
C ILE A 218 -0.58 13.67 13.68
N PHE A 219 0.26 14.59 14.14
CA PHE A 219 1.45 15.02 13.40
C PHE A 219 2.41 13.86 13.14
N LEU A 220 2.72 13.06 14.17
CA LEU A 220 3.61 11.90 14.05
C LEU A 220 3.00 10.82 13.13
N SER A 221 1.70 10.56 13.23
CA SER A 221 1.00 9.62 12.36
C SER A 221 1.05 10.07 10.89
N LEU A 222 0.74 11.34 10.60
CA LEU A 222 0.81 11.90 9.25
C LEU A 222 2.23 11.81 8.67
N LEU A 223 3.25 12.12 9.47
CA LEU A 223 4.64 12.03 9.05
C LEU A 223 5.03 10.57 8.76
N GLY A 224 4.66 9.66 9.65
CA GLY A 224 4.90 8.22 9.50
C GLY A 224 4.22 7.66 8.27
N ASP A 225 2.94 7.96 8.07
CA ASP A 225 2.16 7.52 6.92
C ASP A 225 2.71 8.07 5.60
N TYR A 226 3.15 9.32 5.58
CA TYR A 226 3.79 9.91 4.40
C TYR A 226 5.09 9.18 4.04
N VAL A 227 6.00 9.00 5.00
CA VAL A 227 7.30 8.37 4.75
C VAL A 227 7.14 6.90 4.35
N HIS A 228 6.36 6.14 5.12
CA HIS A 228 6.18 4.71 4.90
C HIS A 228 5.27 4.43 3.71
N GLY A 229 4.22 5.23 3.50
CA GLY A 229 3.36 5.15 2.33
C GLY A 229 4.10 5.47 1.04
N ALA A 230 4.92 6.53 1.04
CA ALA A 230 5.77 6.86 -0.10
C ALA A 230 6.72 5.70 -0.44
N ARG A 231 7.34 5.08 0.57
CA ARG A 231 8.23 3.93 0.35
C ARG A 231 7.48 2.75 -0.27
N LEU A 232 6.31 2.37 0.24
CA LEU A 232 5.50 1.29 -0.32
C LEU A 232 5.12 1.57 -1.77
N GLN A 233 4.77 2.82 -2.10
CA GLN A 233 4.41 3.19 -3.46
C GLN A 233 5.61 3.19 -4.40
N TYR A 234 6.74 3.80 -4.01
CA TYR A 234 7.88 3.95 -4.92
C TYR A 234 8.71 2.68 -5.05
N VAL A 235 8.92 1.94 -3.99
CA VAL A 235 9.81 0.77 -4.00
C VAL A 235 9.05 -0.48 -4.40
N GLU A 236 7.95 -0.79 -3.70
CA GLU A 236 7.22 -2.04 -3.87
C GLU A 236 6.27 -2.02 -5.07
N PHE A 237 5.61 -0.89 -5.35
CA PHE A 237 4.63 -0.80 -6.44
C PHE A 237 5.23 -0.30 -7.75
N PHE A 238 5.76 0.95 -7.78
CA PHE A 238 6.32 1.51 -9.03
C PHE A 238 7.53 0.73 -9.52
N GLY A 239 8.34 0.17 -8.62
CA GLY A 239 9.49 -0.67 -8.98
C GLY A 239 9.14 -1.90 -9.84
N LYS A 240 7.85 -2.28 -9.93
CA LYS A 240 7.42 -3.42 -10.74
C LYS A 240 7.23 -3.09 -12.22
N PHE A 241 6.88 -1.87 -12.58
CA PHE A 241 6.54 -1.50 -13.95
C PHE A 241 7.17 -0.20 -14.42
N TYR A 242 7.69 0.63 -13.52
CA TYR A 242 8.27 1.91 -13.88
C TYR A 242 9.78 1.80 -14.01
N THR A 243 10.27 1.98 -15.23
CA THR A 243 11.69 2.16 -15.51
C THR A 243 11.96 3.64 -15.69
N GLY A 244 12.61 4.25 -14.70
CA GLY A 244 13.05 5.65 -14.80
C GLY A 244 14.11 5.81 -15.89
N GLY A 245 14.10 6.95 -16.56
CA GLY A 245 15.09 7.26 -17.58
C GLY A 245 14.52 8.22 -18.63
N GLY A 246 15.38 8.71 -19.50
CA GLY A 246 15.02 9.67 -20.51
C GLY A 246 15.26 11.12 -20.06
N ARG A 247 15.56 11.96 -21.04
CA ARG A 247 15.69 13.40 -20.84
C ARG A 247 14.36 14.05 -21.20
N ALA A 248 13.91 15.00 -20.39
CA ALA A 248 12.75 15.81 -20.71
C ALA A 248 12.99 16.51 -22.06
N PHE A 249 11.99 16.44 -22.95
CA PHE A 249 12.05 17.14 -24.23
C PHE A 249 12.16 18.64 -23.96
N ASN A 250 13.33 19.19 -24.24
CA ASN A 250 13.61 20.61 -24.12
C ASN A 250 13.88 21.16 -25.53
N PRO A 251 12.84 21.59 -26.24
CA PRO A 251 13.00 22.16 -27.59
C PRO A 251 13.87 23.42 -27.50
N LEU A 252 14.67 23.67 -28.54
CA LEU A 252 15.40 24.92 -28.69
C LEU A 252 14.38 26.07 -28.63
N LYS A 253 14.34 26.76 -27.51
CA LYS A 253 13.59 27.99 -27.33
C LYS A 253 14.58 29.13 -27.19
N THR A 254 14.38 30.20 -27.92
CA THR A 254 15.04 31.46 -27.64
C THR A 254 14.69 31.90 -26.22
N LYS A 255 15.68 32.05 -25.38
CA LYS A 255 15.48 32.66 -24.05
C LYS A 255 15.27 34.16 -24.26
N GLU A 256 14.02 34.53 -24.38
CA GLU A 256 13.61 35.93 -24.43
C GLU A 256 13.82 36.55 -23.06
N LYS A 257 14.95 37.22 -22.85
CA LYS A 257 15.27 37.85 -21.55
C LYS A 257 14.74 39.28 -21.46
N TYR A 258 14.49 39.92 -22.62
CA TYR A 258 14.14 41.35 -22.69
C TYR A 258 13.08 41.70 -23.75
N VAL A 259 12.56 40.75 -24.51
CA VAL A 259 11.59 40.98 -25.57
C VAL A 259 10.49 39.93 -25.52
N ASN A 260 9.23 40.38 -25.47
CA ASN A 260 8.07 39.49 -25.64
C ASN A 260 7.76 39.42 -27.15
N VAL A 261 7.99 38.24 -27.76
CA VAL A 261 7.55 37.98 -29.12
C VAL A 261 6.11 37.55 -29.11
N GLU A 262 5.19 38.40 -29.50
CA GLU A 262 3.81 38.03 -29.73
C GLU A 262 3.75 37.15 -30.99
N LYS A 263 3.29 35.91 -30.83
CA LYS A 263 2.93 35.04 -31.97
C LYS A 263 1.67 35.58 -32.61
N LYS A 264 1.79 36.08 -33.86
CA LYS A 264 0.64 36.33 -34.72
C LYS A 264 0.00 35.02 -35.15
#